data_7c43e75a899e8b868d1fce02d1a0843f
#
_entry.id   7c43e75a899e8b868d1fce02d1a0843f
#
_cell.length_a   1.000
_cell.length_b   1.000
_cell.length_c   1.000
_cell.angle_alpha   90.00
_cell.angle_beta   90.00
_cell.angle_gamma   90.00
#
_symmetry.space_group_name_H-M   'P 1'
#
loop_
_entity.id
_entity.type
_entity.pdbx_description
1 polymer ?
#
loop_
_entity_poly.entity_id
_entity_poly.type
_entity_poly.pdbx_seq_one_letter_code
_entity_poly.pdbx_strand_id
1 'polypeptide(L)'
;SAASDVYKRQVCGKDKKPRQAIEKLSIDGPYLLKADDGSMRAISVDGKGRLLDKHYKSIPTTFSFEVFSDNGERLFPVTIHSVSRPKWKDVQPEKTFVLSDPHANWSCFASLLKAGKVIDADYNWIFGANQLVIIGDVFDRGVDVLPIYWLIYKLEKEAEDAGGKVTFLIGNHETMVLGNDLRYTKKKYTQLADTLGMTYPELWQKSELGHWLKTRNSIQVVGDNLFVHAGLSKEFLDRNYDIPTVNEIVSDGLFLTKKERNADKGSDLSFMFATYGPIWYRGMVRSADKYHPLDRDDLRKILEKYNVNRIFVGHTIFDDITTFYHYKVIAVNVDNQENKEKERGHGVMIEKDGSMFVVYDSGKQEPLLTE
;
A
#
# COMPACT_ATOMS: atom_id res chain seq x y z
N SER A 1 36.44 3.97 -57.40
CA SER A 1 36.77 5.43 -57.38
C SER A 1 36.46 5.95 -55.96
N ALA A 2 37.18 6.99 -55.55
CA ALA A 2 37.03 7.58 -54.21
C ALA A 2 35.56 7.94 -53.86
N ALA A 3 34.72 8.28 -54.85
CA ALA A 3 33.31 8.60 -54.68
C ALA A 3 32.45 7.37 -54.31
N SER A 4 32.81 6.18 -54.83
CA SER A 4 32.12 4.96 -54.51
C SER A 4 32.46 4.47 -53.10
N ASP A 5 33.69 4.72 -52.65
CA ASP A 5 34.15 4.33 -51.33
C ASP A 5 33.57 5.24 -50.22
N VAL A 6 33.42 6.54 -50.54
CA VAL A 6 32.74 7.49 -49.63
C VAL A 6 31.26 7.15 -49.52
N TYR A 7 30.61 6.80 -50.64
CA TYR A 7 29.22 6.38 -50.63
C TYR A 7 29.00 5.06 -49.87
N LYS A 8 29.90 4.08 -50.07
CA LYS A 8 29.87 2.84 -49.29
C LYS A 8 30.11 3.07 -47.78
N ARG A 9 30.97 3.99 -47.41
CA ARG A 9 31.17 4.37 -46.00
C ARG A 9 29.95 5.09 -45.42
N GLN A 10 29.30 5.95 -46.19
CA GLN A 10 28.05 6.61 -45.71
C GLN A 10 26.86 5.65 -45.59
N VAL A 11 26.76 4.67 -46.48
CA VAL A 11 25.68 3.64 -46.40
C VAL A 11 25.98 2.65 -45.30
N CYS A 12 27.24 2.29 -45.06
CA CYS A 12 27.61 1.39 -43.97
C CYS A 12 27.57 2.08 -42.58
N GLY A 13 27.64 3.42 -42.54
CA GLY A 13 27.60 4.18 -41.28
C GLY A 13 26.21 4.49 -40.78
N LYS A 14 25.15 4.22 -41.57
CA LYS A 14 23.77 4.58 -41.20
C LYS A 14 22.99 3.50 -40.44
N ASP A 15 23.46 2.26 -40.39
CA ASP A 15 22.68 1.15 -39.82
C ASP A 15 23.27 0.50 -38.55
N LYS A 16 24.26 1.14 -37.96
CA LYS A 16 24.65 0.79 -36.59
C LYS A 16 24.26 1.92 -35.66
N LYS A 17 22.97 2.11 -35.43
CA LYS A 17 22.55 2.51 -34.07
C LYS A 17 23.25 1.54 -33.13
N PRO A 18 24.08 2.00 -32.15
CA PRO A 18 24.59 1.10 -31.16
C PRO A 18 23.38 0.30 -30.67
N ARG A 19 23.48 -1.03 -30.69
CA ARG A 19 22.49 -1.87 -30.00
C ARG A 19 22.44 -1.26 -28.61
N GLN A 20 21.35 -0.59 -28.26
CA GLN A 20 21.12 -0.19 -26.87
C GLN A 20 21.36 -1.47 -26.10
N ALA A 21 22.37 -1.46 -25.23
CA ALA A 21 22.57 -2.55 -24.31
C ALA A 21 21.20 -2.80 -23.71
N ILE A 22 20.66 -4.02 -23.87
CA ILE A 22 19.39 -4.38 -23.23
C ILE A 22 19.69 -4.26 -21.76
N GLU A 23 19.24 -3.16 -21.14
CA GLU A 23 19.39 -2.97 -19.71
C GLU A 23 18.70 -4.18 -19.06
N LYS A 24 19.43 -4.89 -18.21
CA LYS A 24 18.86 -5.99 -17.45
C LYS A 24 17.69 -5.46 -16.63
N LEU A 25 16.59 -6.17 -16.65
CA LEU A 25 15.49 -5.91 -15.74
C LEU A 25 15.93 -6.20 -14.30
N SER A 26 15.28 -5.58 -13.34
CA SER A 26 15.50 -5.87 -11.92
C SER A 26 14.50 -6.91 -11.42
N ILE A 27 14.89 -7.68 -10.41
CA ILE A 27 14.00 -8.69 -9.78
C ILE A 27 12.67 -8.06 -9.45
N ASP A 28 11.58 -8.70 -9.88
CA ASP A 28 10.23 -8.24 -9.66
C ASP A 28 9.22 -9.39 -9.80
N GLY A 29 8.05 -9.22 -9.22
CA GLY A 29 6.95 -10.15 -9.38
C GLY A 29 6.84 -11.20 -8.26
N PRO A 30 6.04 -12.25 -8.54
CA PRO A 30 5.29 -12.41 -9.78
C PRO A 30 4.04 -11.52 -9.86
N TYR A 31 3.70 -11.12 -11.06
CA TYR A 31 2.39 -10.58 -11.40
C TYR A 31 1.57 -11.72 -12.00
N LEU A 32 0.44 -12.05 -11.38
CA LEU A 32 -0.43 -13.13 -11.83
C LEU A 32 -1.59 -12.53 -12.61
N LEU A 33 -1.52 -12.61 -13.93
CA LEU A 33 -2.52 -12.01 -14.82
C LEU A 33 -3.60 -13.04 -15.13
N LYS A 34 -4.83 -12.76 -14.73
CA LYS A 34 -6.00 -13.61 -14.96
C LYS A 34 -6.73 -13.18 -16.22
N ALA A 35 -7.05 -14.12 -17.09
CA ALA A 35 -7.89 -13.90 -18.24
C ALA A 35 -9.31 -14.39 -17.98
N ASP A 36 -10.28 -13.87 -18.76
CA ASP A 36 -11.72 -14.21 -18.63
C ASP A 36 -12.01 -15.68 -18.88
N ASP A 37 -11.17 -16.36 -19.69
CA ASP A 37 -11.29 -17.80 -19.98
C ASP A 37 -10.75 -18.72 -18.85
N GLY A 38 -10.31 -18.12 -17.72
CA GLY A 38 -9.74 -18.87 -16.60
C GLY A 38 -8.25 -19.19 -16.73
N SER A 39 -7.60 -18.79 -17.82
CA SER A 39 -6.15 -18.90 -18.00
C SER A 39 -5.41 -17.86 -17.18
N MET A 40 -4.12 -18.09 -16.94
CA MET A 40 -3.26 -17.19 -16.16
C MET A 40 -1.88 -17.10 -16.79
N ARG A 41 -1.30 -15.90 -16.75
CA ARG A 41 0.13 -15.65 -17.00
C ARG A 41 0.79 -15.27 -15.69
N ALA A 42 1.91 -15.89 -15.36
CA ALA A 42 2.76 -15.50 -14.24
C ALA A 42 3.99 -14.79 -14.79
N ILE A 43 4.07 -13.49 -14.57
CA ILE A 43 5.16 -12.64 -15.07
C ILE A 43 6.07 -12.27 -13.92
N SER A 44 7.36 -12.52 -14.06
CA SER A 44 8.38 -12.18 -13.08
C SER A 44 9.72 -11.88 -13.76
N VAL A 45 10.61 -11.29 -12.99
CA VAL A 45 12.01 -11.09 -13.38
C VAL A 45 12.88 -11.80 -12.36
N ASP A 46 13.77 -12.68 -12.83
CA ASP A 46 14.65 -13.44 -11.96
C ASP A 46 15.92 -12.68 -11.55
N GLY A 47 16.75 -13.30 -10.70
CA GLY A 47 17.99 -12.72 -10.20
C GLY A 47 19.07 -12.46 -11.28
N LYS A 48 18.90 -12.98 -12.49
CA LYS A 48 19.75 -12.72 -13.65
C LYS A 48 19.21 -11.62 -14.55
N GLY A 49 18.11 -10.97 -14.16
CA GLY A 49 17.44 -9.92 -14.92
C GLY A 49 16.66 -10.44 -16.13
N ARG A 50 16.27 -11.70 -16.12
CA ARG A 50 15.52 -12.33 -17.21
C ARG A 50 14.03 -12.24 -16.94
N LEU A 51 13.27 -11.84 -17.98
CA LEU A 51 11.82 -11.88 -17.97
C LEU A 51 11.34 -13.33 -18.08
N LEU A 52 10.51 -13.75 -17.13
CA LEU A 52 9.82 -15.04 -17.14
C LEU A 52 8.33 -14.78 -17.37
N ASP A 53 7.74 -15.46 -18.33
CA ASP A 53 6.32 -15.36 -18.67
C ASP A 53 5.77 -16.77 -18.85
N LYS A 54 5.19 -17.30 -17.77
CA LYS A 54 4.64 -18.66 -17.75
C LYS A 54 3.14 -18.62 -17.99
N HIS A 55 2.66 -19.51 -18.87
CA HIS A 55 1.24 -19.63 -19.21
C HIS A 55 0.62 -20.86 -18.59
N TYR A 56 -0.54 -20.69 -17.97
CA TYR A 56 -1.33 -21.76 -17.37
C TYR A 56 -2.73 -21.74 -17.97
N LYS A 57 -3.24 -22.90 -18.42
CA LYS A 57 -4.59 -23.00 -19.01
C LYS A 57 -5.69 -22.77 -17.97
N SER A 58 -5.42 -23.11 -16.72
CA SER A 58 -6.30 -22.92 -15.58
C SER A 58 -5.47 -22.64 -14.34
N ILE A 59 -6.07 -22.00 -13.32
CA ILE A 59 -5.41 -21.71 -12.07
C ILE A 59 -5.74 -22.84 -11.09
N PRO A 60 -4.76 -23.65 -10.67
CA PRO A 60 -4.97 -24.62 -9.60
C PRO A 60 -5.34 -23.89 -8.30
N THR A 61 -6.26 -24.44 -7.51
CA THR A 61 -6.66 -23.88 -6.20
C THR A 61 -5.50 -23.83 -5.20
N THR A 62 -4.46 -24.62 -5.44
CA THR A 62 -3.24 -24.72 -4.61
C THR A 62 -2.03 -24.06 -5.26
N PHE A 63 -2.25 -23.16 -6.23
CA PHE A 63 -1.14 -22.50 -6.92
C PHE A 63 -0.29 -21.69 -5.92
N SER A 64 1.00 -22.02 -5.91
CA SER A 64 1.97 -21.39 -5.02
C SER A 64 3.20 -20.93 -5.79
N PHE A 65 3.87 -19.92 -5.28
CA PHE A 65 5.09 -19.35 -5.85
C PHE A 65 5.96 -18.76 -4.74
N GLU A 66 7.24 -18.57 -5.06
CA GLU A 66 8.20 -17.93 -4.16
C GLU A 66 8.31 -16.44 -4.45
N VAL A 67 8.52 -15.66 -3.40
CA VAL A 67 8.74 -14.21 -3.47
C VAL A 67 10.19 -13.90 -3.09
N PHE A 68 10.83 -13.03 -3.87
CA PHE A 68 12.22 -12.61 -3.68
C PHE A 68 12.29 -11.09 -3.45
N SER A 69 13.21 -10.66 -2.60
CA SER A 69 13.53 -9.24 -2.47
C SER A 69 14.33 -8.73 -3.66
N ASP A 70 14.44 -7.41 -3.80
CA ASP A 70 15.21 -6.76 -4.86
C ASP A 70 16.70 -7.17 -4.88
N ASN A 71 17.25 -7.55 -3.73
CA ASN A 71 18.63 -8.04 -3.62
C ASN A 71 18.81 -9.54 -3.95
N GLY A 72 17.74 -10.23 -4.34
CA GLY A 72 17.78 -11.65 -4.71
C GLY A 72 17.59 -12.65 -3.58
N GLU A 73 17.31 -12.18 -2.36
CA GLU A 73 17.02 -13.04 -1.23
C GLU A 73 15.64 -13.69 -1.39
N ARG A 74 15.56 -15.02 -1.25
CA ARG A 74 14.29 -15.74 -1.17
C ARG A 74 13.64 -15.42 0.18
N LEU A 75 12.38 -14.94 0.16
CA LEU A 75 11.70 -14.50 1.36
C LEU A 75 10.69 -15.53 1.88
N PHE A 76 9.65 -15.81 1.12
CA PHE A 76 8.56 -16.70 1.55
C PHE A 76 7.78 -17.25 0.34
N PRO A 77 7.10 -18.38 0.50
CA PRO A 77 6.12 -18.86 -0.47
C PRO A 77 4.76 -18.17 -0.25
N VAL A 78 4.01 -18.03 -1.32
CA VAL A 78 2.62 -17.55 -1.29
C VAL A 78 1.74 -18.56 -2.00
N THR A 79 0.59 -18.89 -1.41
CA THR A 79 -0.49 -19.64 -2.05
C THR A 79 -1.65 -18.68 -2.30
N ILE A 80 -2.18 -18.66 -3.52
CA ILE A 80 -3.34 -17.82 -3.81
C ILE A 80 -4.57 -18.29 -3.03
N HIS A 81 -5.38 -17.33 -2.64
CA HIS A 81 -6.62 -17.57 -1.89
C HIS A 81 -7.76 -16.69 -2.44
N SER A 82 -8.99 -16.99 -2.06
CA SER A 82 -10.14 -16.17 -2.42
C SER A 82 -10.05 -14.77 -1.83
N VAL A 83 -10.57 -13.79 -2.56
CA VAL A 83 -10.48 -12.37 -2.23
C VAL A 83 -11.89 -11.79 -2.24
N SER A 84 -12.25 -11.07 -1.19
CA SER A 84 -13.52 -10.37 -1.08
C SER A 84 -13.38 -9.13 -0.20
N ARG A 85 -14.33 -8.20 -0.31
CA ARG A 85 -14.32 -7.01 0.56
C ARG A 85 -14.49 -7.42 2.01
N PRO A 86 -13.57 -7.03 2.91
CA PRO A 86 -13.72 -7.30 4.33
C PRO A 86 -14.83 -6.42 4.94
N LYS A 87 -15.35 -6.84 6.09
CA LYS A 87 -16.19 -5.99 6.91
C LYS A 87 -15.43 -4.72 7.28
N TRP A 88 -16.14 -3.59 7.33
CA TRP A 88 -15.54 -2.30 7.67
C TRP A 88 -15.46 -2.05 9.17
N LYS A 89 -16.11 -2.86 9.99
CA LYS A 89 -16.16 -2.73 11.45
C LYS A 89 -15.87 -4.07 12.10
N ASP A 90 -14.95 -4.05 13.05
CA ASP A 90 -14.52 -5.20 13.81
C ASP A 90 -14.66 -4.95 15.32
N VAL A 91 -14.82 -6.03 16.08
CA VAL A 91 -14.71 -6.00 17.54
C VAL A 91 -13.22 -5.86 17.90
N GLN A 92 -12.90 -5.08 18.93
CA GLN A 92 -11.54 -4.92 19.42
C GLN A 92 -10.99 -6.27 19.91
N PRO A 93 -9.89 -6.77 19.32
CA PRO A 93 -9.18 -7.93 19.83
C PRO A 93 -8.35 -7.59 21.07
N GLU A 94 -7.66 -8.58 21.65
CA GLU A 94 -6.73 -8.34 22.76
C GLU A 94 -5.62 -7.36 22.38
N LYS A 95 -5.14 -7.45 21.12
CA LYS A 95 -4.11 -6.56 20.58
C LYS A 95 -4.42 -6.16 19.15
N THR A 96 -4.10 -4.90 18.82
CA THR A 96 -4.10 -4.40 17.45
C THR A 96 -2.75 -3.72 17.20
N PHE A 97 -2.02 -4.18 16.19
CA PHE A 97 -0.76 -3.55 15.80
C PHE A 97 -0.97 -2.69 14.56
N VAL A 98 -0.58 -1.42 14.66
CA VAL A 98 -0.84 -0.40 13.63
C VAL A 98 0.47 0.14 13.10
N LEU A 99 0.62 0.15 11.79
CA LEU A 99 1.71 0.82 11.08
C LEU A 99 1.21 1.49 9.80
N SER A 100 2.00 2.37 9.22
CA SER A 100 1.61 3.12 8.03
C SER A 100 2.77 3.35 7.09
N ASP A 101 2.45 3.60 5.82
CA ASP A 101 3.35 4.09 4.78
C ASP A 101 4.67 3.28 4.67
N PRO A 102 4.62 1.95 4.41
CA PRO A 102 5.84 1.16 4.26
C PRO A 102 6.70 1.58 3.07
N HIS A 103 6.13 2.19 2.04
CA HIS A 103 6.82 2.70 0.85
C HIS A 103 7.89 1.77 0.30
N ALA A 104 7.50 0.51 0.10
CA ALA A 104 8.37 -0.52 -0.49
C ALA A 104 9.72 -0.71 0.25
N ASN A 105 9.80 -0.32 1.52
CA ASN A 105 10.95 -0.56 2.39
C ASN A 105 10.79 -1.90 3.12
N TRP A 106 11.22 -2.97 2.47
CA TRP A 106 11.10 -4.33 3.00
C TRP A 106 11.76 -4.50 4.37
N SER A 107 12.99 -4.05 4.51
CA SER A 107 13.77 -4.23 5.73
C SER A 107 13.07 -3.63 6.95
N CYS A 108 12.54 -2.42 6.82
CA CYS A 108 11.81 -1.76 7.91
C CYS A 108 10.46 -2.44 8.19
N PHE A 109 9.69 -2.72 7.15
CA PHE A 109 8.39 -3.37 7.27
C PHE A 109 8.49 -4.73 7.96
N ALA A 110 9.38 -5.59 7.50
CA ALA A 110 9.58 -6.91 8.08
C ALA A 110 10.08 -6.85 9.52
N SER A 111 11.03 -5.97 9.84
CA SER A 111 11.55 -5.84 11.20
C SER A 111 10.51 -5.32 12.20
N LEU A 112 9.63 -4.40 11.77
CA LEU A 112 8.51 -3.93 12.60
C LEU A 112 7.51 -5.05 12.91
N LEU A 113 7.14 -5.84 11.90
CA LEU A 113 6.22 -6.97 12.11
C LEU A 113 6.82 -8.03 13.03
N LYS A 114 8.12 -8.29 12.93
CA LYS A 114 8.84 -9.20 13.84
C LYS A 114 8.89 -8.63 15.26
N ALA A 115 9.22 -7.35 15.41
CA ALA A 115 9.28 -6.67 16.71
C ALA A 115 7.91 -6.64 17.41
N GLY A 116 6.83 -6.44 16.66
CA GLY A 116 5.45 -6.52 17.15
C GLY A 116 4.97 -7.94 17.41
N LYS A 117 5.79 -8.94 17.13
CA LYS A 117 5.45 -10.37 17.22
C LYS A 117 4.20 -10.75 16.42
N VAL A 118 4.04 -10.10 15.29
CA VAL A 118 2.99 -10.39 14.30
C VAL A 118 3.40 -11.57 13.44
N ILE A 119 4.67 -11.63 13.06
CA ILE A 119 5.27 -12.71 12.26
C ILE A 119 6.50 -13.29 12.94
N ASP A 120 6.81 -14.55 12.60
CA ASP A 120 8.05 -15.22 12.96
C ASP A 120 9.19 -14.90 11.97
N ALA A 121 10.36 -15.54 12.18
CA ALA A 121 11.52 -15.36 11.32
C ALA A 121 11.30 -15.83 9.87
N ASP A 122 10.33 -16.70 9.63
CA ASP A 122 9.96 -17.24 8.32
C ASP A 122 8.76 -16.52 7.69
N TYR A 123 8.38 -15.36 8.25
CA TYR A 123 7.28 -14.52 7.78
C TYR A 123 5.90 -15.19 7.88
N ASN A 124 5.71 -16.08 8.82
CA ASN A 124 4.43 -16.70 9.11
C ASN A 124 3.70 -15.94 10.23
N TRP A 125 2.37 -15.89 10.15
CA TRP A 125 1.53 -15.25 11.15
C TRP A 125 1.62 -15.97 12.49
N ILE A 126 1.98 -15.22 13.54
CA ILE A 126 2.04 -15.71 14.93
C ILE A 126 1.22 -14.83 15.89
N PHE A 127 0.40 -13.92 15.35
CA PHE A 127 -0.35 -12.95 16.16
C PHE A 127 -1.70 -13.50 16.66
N GLY A 128 -2.02 -14.74 16.35
CA GLY A 128 -3.23 -15.42 16.82
C GLY A 128 -4.51 -14.73 16.35
N ALA A 129 -5.45 -14.51 17.28
CA ALA A 129 -6.74 -13.87 17.01
C ALA A 129 -6.67 -12.33 17.02
N ASN A 130 -5.49 -11.75 17.03
CA ASN A 130 -5.27 -10.31 17.04
C ASN A 130 -5.35 -9.71 15.64
N GLN A 131 -5.22 -8.40 15.54
CA GLN A 131 -5.36 -7.68 14.28
C GLN A 131 -4.13 -6.83 13.96
N LEU A 132 -3.72 -6.90 12.68
CA LEU A 132 -2.74 -6.00 12.07
C LEU A 132 -3.48 -4.99 11.20
N VAL A 133 -3.16 -3.69 11.36
CA VAL A 133 -3.68 -2.62 10.51
C VAL A 133 -2.53 -1.89 9.84
N ILE A 134 -2.58 -1.80 8.50
CA ILE A 134 -1.62 -1.07 7.68
C ILE A 134 -2.37 0.05 6.97
N ILE A 135 -2.01 1.30 7.27
CA ILE A 135 -2.75 2.49 6.84
C ILE A 135 -2.24 3.00 5.49
N GLY A 136 -2.11 2.11 4.50
CA GLY A 136 -1.82 2.47 3.12
C GLY A 136 -0.37 2.81 2.79
N ASP A 137 -0.14 3.12 1.53
CA ASP A 137 1.11 3.57 0.93
C ASP A 137 2.23 2.52 0.96
N VAL A 138 2.01 1.41 0.27
CA VAL A 138 3.07 0.46 -0.06
C VAL A 138 3.82 0.88 -1.31
N PHE A 139 3.13 1.44 -2.32
CA PHE A 139 3.79 1.95 -3.53
C PHE A 139 4.73 3.10 -3.24
N ASP A 140 5.67 3.26 -4.15
CA ASP A 140 6.60 4.38 -4.29
C ASP A 140 7.75 4.40 -3.28
N ARG A 141 8.77 5.13 -3.65
CA ARG A 141 10.00 5.44 -2.91
C ARG A 141 10.98 4.28 -2.76
N GLY A 142 10.55 3.07 -2.44
CA GLY A 142 11.40 1.89 -2.30
C GLY A 142 11.34 0.95 -3.50
N VAL A 143 12.01 -0.19 -3.40
CA VAL A 143 12.19 -1.16 -4.49
C VAL A 143 11.53 -2.51 -4.22
N ASP A 144 10.88 -2.69 -3.09
CA ASP A 144 10.27 -3.96 -2.67
C ASP A 144 8.74 -3.86 -2.57
N VAL A 145 8.10 -3.37 -3.62
CA VAL A 145 6.63 -3.23 -3.69
C VAL A 145 5.97 -4.61 -3.60
N LEU A 146 6.36 -5.53 -4.47
CA LEU A 146 5.73 -6.86 -4.55
C LEU A 146 5.97 -7.70 -3.30
N PRO A 147 7.17 -7.74 -2.70
CA PRO A 147 7.37 -8.45 -1.45
C PRO A 147 6.43 -7.99 -0.33
N ILE A 148 6.20 -6.70 -0.18
CA ILE A 148 5.31 -6.17 0.86
C ILE A 148 3.85 -6.53 0.56
N TYR A 149 3.35 -6.29 -0.64
CA TYR A 149 1.98 -6.66 -0.99
C TYR A 149 1.72 -8.16 -0.87
N TRP A 150 2.64 -8.99 -1.36
CA TRP A 150 2.47 -10.44 -1.25
C TRP A 150 2.54 -10.94 0.19
N LEU A 151 3.32 -10.30 1.05
CA LEU A 151 3.31 -10.64 2.47
C LEU A 151 1.95 -10.29 3.11
N ILE A 152 1.43 -9.10 2.83
CA ILE A 152 0.11 -8.71 3.34
C ILE A 152 -0.97 -9.68 2.86
N TYR A 153 -0.97 -10.02 1.58
CA TYR A 153 -1.88 -10.99 0.98
C TYR A 153 -1.80 -12.37 1.66
N LYS A 154 -0.59 -12.88 1.84
CA LYS A 154 -0.33 -14.15 2.54
C LYS A 154 -0.84 -14.12 3.98
N LEU A 155 -0.49 -13.08 4.73
CA LEU A 155 -0.85 -12.94 6.13
C LEU A 155 -2.36 -12.79 6.33
N GLU A 156 -3.07 -12.22 5.39
CA GLU A 156 -4.53 -12.09 5.44
C GLU A 156 -5.23 -13.43 5.61
N LYS A 157 -4.81 -14.43 4.83
CA LYS A 157 -5.35 -15.80 4.92
C LYS A 157 -4.91 -16.51 6.20
N GLU A 158 -3.64 -16.39 6.56
CA GLU A 158 -3.11 -17.01 7.78
C GLU A 158 -3.76 -16.43 9.03
N ALA A 159 -3.99 -15.12 9.08
CA ALA A 159 -4.70 -14.46 10.15
C ALA A 159 -6.14 -14.95 10.27
N GLU A 160 -6.87 -15.01 9.15
CA GLU A 160 -8.23 -15.54 9.10
C GLU A 160 -8.31 -16.96 9.66
N ASP A 161 -7.40 -17.83 9.25
CA ASP A 161 -7.33 -19.22 9.73
C ASP A 161 -7.03 -19.31 11.24
N ALA A 162 -6.36 -18.31 11.80
CA ALA A 162 -6.05 -18.21 13.22
C ALA A 162 -7.12 -17.44 14.04
N GLY A 163 -8.18 -16.99 13.40
CA GLY A 163 -9.22 -16.17 14.05
C GLY A 163 -8.87 -14.70 14.20
N GLY A 164 -7.76 -14.26 13.61
CA GLY A 164 -7.32 -12.86 13.55
C GLY A 164 -7.68 -12.18 12.24
N LYS A 165 -7.07 -11.03 12.00
CA LYS A 165 -7.34 -10.24 10.79
C LYS A 165 -6.17 -9.36 10.41
N VAL A 166 -5.93 -9.22 9.10
CA VAL A 166 -5.07 -8.20 8.52
C VAL A 166 -5.96 -7.20 7.79
N THR A 167 -5.83 -5.93 8.11
CA THR A 167 -6.49 -4.82 7.41
C THR A 167 -5.43 -4.00 6.68
N PHE A 168 -5.58 -3.89 5.36
CA PHE A 168 -4.82 -2.96 4.53
C PHE A 168 -5.77 -1.89 4.00
N LEU A 169 -5.45 -0.62 4.21
CA LEU A 169 -6.23 0.51 3.73
C LEU A 169 -5.56 1.16 2.53
N ILE A 170 -6.38 1.64 1.60
CA ILE A 170 -5.90 2.34 0.42
C ILE A 170 -5.35 3.71 0.79
N GLY A 171 -4.09 3.97 0.42
CA GLY A 171 -3.45 5.27 0.54
C GLY A 171 -3.43 6.03 -0.78
N ASN A 172 -2.99 7.28 -0.74
CA ASN A 172 -2.94 8.11 -1.94
C ASN A 172 -1.92 7.58 -2.97
N HIS A 173 -0.83 6.95 -2.55
CA HIS A 173 0.14 6.38 -3.48
C HIS A 173 -0.41 5.17 -4.23
N GLU A 174 -1.29 4.36 -3.65
CA GLU A 174 -2.04 3.36 -4.41
C GLU A 174 -2.88 4.02 -5.50
N THR A 175 -3.59 5.07 -5.17
CA THR A 175 -4.44 5.77 -6.14
C THR A 175 -3.64 6.51 -7.20
N MET A 176 -2.47 7.02 -6.87
CA MET A 176 -1.55 7.65 -7.82
C MET A 176 -1.05 6.64 -8.84
N VAL A 177 -0.41 5.58 -8.41
CA VAL A 177 0.19 4.57 -9.30
C VAL A 177 -0.88 3.91 -10.16
N LEU A 178 -1.98 3.45 -9.56
CA LEU A 178 -3.04 2.76 -10.29
C LEU A 178 -3.85 3.70 -11.20
N GLY A 179 -3.81 5.00 -10.96
CA GLY A 179 -4.33 6.05 -11.84
C GLY A 179 -3.32 6.58 -12.87
N ASN A 180 -2.19 5.91 -13.03
CA ASN A 180 -1.11 6.25 -13.97
C ASN A 180 -0.33 7.53 -13.63
N ASP A 181 -0.31 7.94 -12.37
CA ASP A 181 0.61 8.95 -11.88
C ASP A 181 1.87 8.26 -11.34
N LEU A 182 2.88 8.12 -12.19
CA LEU A 182 4.07 7.32 -11.92
C LEU A 182 5.29 8.17 -11.53
N ARG A 183 5.10 9.44 -11.13
CA ARG A 183 6.22 10.36 -10.87
C ARG A 183 7.15 9.92 -9.75
N TYR A 184 6.68 9.07 -8.81
CA TYR A 184 7.50 8.53 -7.72
C TYR A 184 7.78 7.03 -7.88
N THR A 185 7.34 6.43 -8.99
CA THR A 185 7.55 5.01 -9.29
C THR A 185 8.99 4.77 -9.71
N LYS A 186 9.63 3.77 -9.15
CA LYS A 186 11.00 3.40 -9.50
C LYS A 186 11.07 2.85 -10.93
N LYS A 187 12.19 3.14 -11.59
CA LYS A 187 12.46 2.76 -12.99
C LYS A 187 12.32 1.25 -13.25
N LYS A 188 12.67 0.40 -12.28
CA LYS A 188 12.51 -1.06 -12.42
C LYS A 188 11.08 -1.47 -12.80
N TYR A 189 10.08 -0.79 -12.28
CA TYR A 189 8.67 -1.10 -12.52
C TYR A 189 8.20 -0.60 -13.89
N THR A 190 8.54 0.61 -14.25
CA THR A 190 8.19 1.18 -15.56
C THR A 190 8.93 0.47 -16.69
N GLN A 191 10.17 0.05 -16.48
CA GLN A 191 10.91 -0.75 -17.47
C GLN A 191 10.27 -2.09 -17.74
N LEU A 192 9.81 -2.79 -16.70
CA LEU A 192 9.10 -4.05 -16.87
C LEU A 192 7.82 -3.86 -17.69
N ALA A 193 7.01 -2.87 -17.34
CA ALA A 193 5.78 -2.56 -18.07
C ALA A 193 6.07 -2.22 -19.54
N ASP A 194 7.05 -1.37 -19.80
CA ASP A 194 7.46 -1.00 -21.15
C ASP A 194 7.90 -2.23 -21.97
N THR A 195 8.66 -3.13 -21.35
CA THR A 195 9.09 -4.40 -21.98
C THR A 195 7.90 -5.28 -22.35
N LEU A 196 6.83 -5.25 -21.55
CA LEU A 196 5.60 -5.98 -21.80
C LEU A 196 4.65 -5.25 -22.77
N GLY A 197 4.98 -4.04 -23.20
CA GLY A 197 4.15 -3.23 -24.11
C GLY A 197 2.86 -2.71 -23.46
N MET A 198 2.89 -2.45 -22.16
CA MET A 198 1.74 -1.95 -21.42
C MET A 198 2.14 -0.85 -20.42
N THR A 199 1.16 -0.11 -19.91
CA THR A 199 1.37 0.78 -18.78
C THR A 199 1.49 -0.03 -17.48
N TYR A 200 2.16 0.52 -16.47
CA TYR A 200 2.27 -0.16 -15.18
C TYR A 200 0.88 -0.41 -14.53
N PRO A 201 -0.07 0.56 -14.52
CA PRO A 201 -1.43 0.30 -14.05
C PRO A 201 -2.17 -0.82 -14.79
N GLU A 202 -1.97 -0.97 -16.11
CA GLU A 202 -2.59 -2.06 -16.87
C GLU A 202 -2.10 -3.44 -16.38
N LEU A 203 -0.82 -3.54 -16.05
CA LEU A 203 -0.25 -4.76 -15.47
C LEU A 203 -0.95 -5.12 -14.14
N TRP A 204 -1.16 -4.12 -13.29
CA TRP A 204 -1.86 -4.29 -12.01
C TRP A 204 -3.34 -4.62 -12.18
N GLN A 205 -4.02 -3.92 -13.07
CA GLN A 205 -5.47 -4.10 -13.28
C GLN A 205 -5.85 -5.53 -13.64
N LYS A 206 -5.01 -6.23 -14.39
CA LYS A 206 -5.21 -7.61 -14.80
C LYS A 206 -4.70 -8.63 -13.78
N SER A 207 -4.00 -8.19 -12.73
CA SER A 207 -3.31 -9.06 -11.78
C SER A 207 -4.18 -9.45 -10.57
N GLU A 208 -3.81 -10.55 -9.93
CA GLU A 208 -4.40 -10.97 -8.65
C GLU A 208 -4.30 -9.88 -7.58
N LEU A 209 -3.12 -9.27 -7.42
CA LEU A 209 -2.94 -8.20 -6.44
C LEU A 209 -3.74 -6.95 -6.78
N GLY A 210 -3.90 -6.62 -8.05
CA GLY A 210 -4.75 -5.51 -8.48
C GLY A 210 -6.23 -5.76 -8.15
N HIS A 211 -6.70 -6.97 -8.38
CA HIS A 211 -8.04 -7.40 -7.98
C HIS A 211 -8.21 -7.34 -6.45
N TRP A 212 -7.23 -7.83 -5.72
CA TRP A 212 -7.21 -7.77 -4.25
C TRP A 212 -7.26 -6.32 -3.76
N LEU A 213 -6.43 -5.41 -4.29
CA LEU A 213 -6.44 -3.98 -3.92
C LEU A 213 -7.81 -3.35 -4.14
N LYS A 214 -8.49 -3.68 -5.23
CA LYS A 214 -9.82 -3.15 -5.52
C LYS A 214 -10.88 -3.58 -4.50
N THR A 215 -10.63 -4.63 -3.75
CA THR A 215 -11.53 -5.09 -2.68
C THR A 215 -11.15 -4.56 -1.30
N ARG A 216 -10.04 -3.82 -1.17
CA ARG A 216 -9.61 -3.29 0.14
C ARG A 216 -10.37 -2.04 0.51
N ASN A 217 -10.58 -1.87 1.81
CA ASN A 217 -11.26 -0.70 2.36
C ASN A 217 -10.33 0.52 2.39
N SER A 218 -10.93 1.70 2.47
CA SER A 218 -10.23 2.97 2.70
C SER A 218 -10.43 3.48 4.12
N ILE A 219 -11.52 3.08 4.77
CA ILE A 219 -11.80 3.38 6.16
C ILE A 219 -12.18 2.07 6.87
N GLN A 220 -11.61 1.87 8.06
CA GLN A 220 -11.88 0.71 8.91
C GLN A 220 -12.11 1.16 10.34
N VAL A 221 -13.03 0.50 11.03
CA VAL A 221 -13.26 0.69 12.46
C VAL A 221 -12.92 -0.62 13.19
N VAL A 222 -12.10 -0.51 14.23
CA VAL A 222 -11.77 -1.62 15.12
C VAL A 222 -12.07 -1.18 16.54
N GLY A 223 -13.13 -1.72 17.15
CA GLY A 223 -13.61 -1.23 18.44
C GLY A 223 -13.97 0.26 18.39
N ASP A 224 -13.32 1.05 19.22
CA ASP A 224 -13.52 2.50 19.32
C ASP A 224 -12.55 3.33 18.45
N ASN A 225 -11.79 2.68 17.58
CA ASN A 225 -10.77 3.31 16.76
C ASN A 225 -11.14 3.28 15.29
N LEU A 226 -11.05 4.45 14.62
CA LEU A 226 -11.21 4.57 13.18
C LEU A 226 -9.83 4.76 12.53
N PHE A 227 -9.61 4.06 11.42
CA PHE A 227 -8.37 4.11 10.65
C PHE A 227 -8.65 4.62 9.25
N VAL A 228 -7.90 5.60 8.81
CA VAL A 228 -7.98 6.21 7.48
C VAL A 228 -6.60 6.71 7.07
N HIS A 229 -6.27 6.68 5.77
CA HIS A 229 -4.92 7.01 5.34
C HIS A 229 -4.49 8.44 5.71
N ALA A 230 -5.30 9.45 5.40
CA ALA A 230 -4.91 10.84 5.63
C ALA A 230 -5.72 11.53 6.72
N GLY A 231 -7.04 11.58 6.60
CA GLY A 231 -7.88 12.22 7.58
C GLY A 231 -9.31 12.48 7.09
N LEU A 232 -10.15 12.94 8.02
CA LEU A 232 -11.54 13.29 7.75
C LEU A 232 -11.74 14.80 7.97
N SER A 233 -12.09 15.50 6.91
CA SER A 233 -12.28 16.95 6.89
C SER A 233 -13.70 17.35 7.28
N LYS A 234 -13.90 18.65 7.52
CA LYS A 234 -15.23 19.24 7.64
C LYS A 234 -16.05 19.02 6.35
N GLU A 235 -15.41 19.18 5.19
CA GLU A 235 -16.02 18.94 3.88
C GLU A 235 -16.49 17.50 3.74
N PHE A 236 -15.73 16.54 4.23
CA PHE A 236 -16.13 15.12 4.30
C PHE A 236 -17.35 14.94 5.23
N LEU A 237 -17.31 15.52 6.42
CA LEU A 237 -18.41 15.46 7.37
C LEU A 237 -19.71 16.02 6.77
N ASP A 238 -19.64 17.16 6.09
CA ASP A 238 -20.78 17.85 5.50
C ASP A 238 -21.46 17.05 4.39
N ARG A 239 -20.71 16.14 3.71
CA ARG A 239 -21.25 15.25 2.69
C ARG A 239 -22.00 14.04 3.25
N ASN A 240 -21.91 13.81 4.54
CA ASN A 240 -22.70 12.82 5.26
C ASN A 240 -22.56 11.37 4.76
N TYR A 241 -21.33 10.93 4.54
CA TYR A 241 -21.06 9.56 4.09
C TYR A 241 -21.19 8.52 5.21
N ASP A 242 -21.72 7.34 4.87
CA ASP A 242 -21.42 6.14 5.64
C ASP A 242 -20.09 5.52 5.15
N ILE A 243 -19.48 4.68 5.99
CA ILE A 243 -18.18 4.08 5.69
C ILE A 243 -18.24 3.12 4.50
N PRO A 244 -19.23 2.21 4.37
CA PRO A 244 -19.34 1.35 3.20
C PRO A 244 -19.39 2.11 1.88
N THR A 245 -20.08 3.22 1.82
CA THR A 245 -20.17 4.07 0.62
C THR A 245 -18.79 4.63 0.25
N VAL A 246 -18.03 5.13 1.20
CA VAL A 246 -16.66 5.63 0.95
C VAL A 246 -15.78 4.52 0.40
N ASN A 247 -15.78 3.36 1.02
CA ASN A 247 -14.98 2.20 0.60
C ASN A 247 -15.31 1.77 -0.83
N GLU A 248 -16.58 1.79 -1.20
CA GLU A 248 -17.04 1.42 -2.55
C GLU A 248 -16.62 2.47 -3.60
N ILE A 249 -16.81 3.75 -3.31
CA ILE A 249 -16.46 4.84 -4.24
C ILE A 249 -14.95 4.84 -4.52
N VAL A 250 -14.11 4.72 -3.50
CA VAL A 250 -12.66 4.68 -3.68
C VAL A 250 -12.25 3.44 -4.50
N SER A 251 -12.83 2.28 -4.23
CA SER A 251 -12.58 1.07 -5.02
C SER A 251 -12.97 1.24 -6.49
N ASP A 252 -14.13 1.82 -6.76
CA ASP A 252 -14.62 2.05 -8.12
C ASP A 252 -13.71 3.00 -8.91
N GLY A 253 -13.11 3.98 -8.24
CA GLY A 253 -12.21 4.95 -8.86
C GLY A 253 -10.74 4.58 -8.84
N LEU A 254 -10.35 3.43 -8.28
CA LEU A 254 -8.96 3.09 -8.01
C LEU A 254 -8.08 3.06 -9.27
N PHE A 255 -8.59 2.51 -10.36
CA PHE A 255 -7.87 2.40 -11.64
C PHE A 255 -8.21 3.51 -12.65
N LEU A 256 -9.01 4.48 -12.25
CA LEU A 256 -9.29 5.66 -13.07
C LEU A 256 -8.13 6.65 -13.00
N THR A 257 -7.88 7.35 -14.09
CA THR A 257 -6.92 8.46 -14.11
C THR A 257 -7.48 9.67 -13.38
N LYS A 258 -6.62 10.62 -13.02
CA LYS A 258 -7.03 11.88 -12.41
C LYS A 258 -8.08 12.61 -13.27
N LYS A 259 -7.90 12.62 -14.61
CA LYS A 259 -8.84 13.21 -15.54
C LYS A 259 -10.20 12.54 -15.48
N GLU A 260 -10.24 11.21 -15.46
CA GLU A 260 -11.47 10.43 -15.38
C GLU A 260 -12.18 10.62 -14.04
N ARG A 261 -11.43 10.64 -12.92
CA ARG A 261 -11.98 10.92 -11.59
C ARG A 261 -12.60 12.31 -11.49
N ASN A 262 -12.07 13.28 -12.22
CA ASN A 262 -12.51 14.69 -12.23
C ASN A 262 -13.41 15.05 -13.41
N ALA A 263 -13.91 14.07 -14.17
CA ALA A 263 -14.80 14.32 -15.30
C ALA A 263 -16.07 15.08 -14.86
N ASP A 264 -16.58 14.77 -13.67
CA ASP A 264 -17.66 15.50 -13.01
C ASP A 264 -17.12 16.10 -11.70
N LYS A 265 -16.65 17.35 -11.79
CA LYS A 265 -16.11 18.07 -10.62
C LYS A 265 -17.21 18.28 -9.57
N GLY A 266 -16.88 18.04 -8.32
CA GLY A 266 -17.83 18.12 -7.22
C GLY A 266 -18.65 16.85 -7.00
N SER A 267 -18.51 15.84 -7.86
CA SER A 267 -19.08 14.52 -7.63
C SER A 267 -18.43 13.86 -6.41
N ASP A 268 -19.08 12.86 -5.84
CA ASP A 268 -18.53 12.08 -4.74
C ASP A 268 -17.24 11.36 -5.14
N LEU A 269 -17.18 10.84 -6.37
CA LEU A 269 -15.97 10.25 -6.93
C LEU A 269 -14.81 11.25 -6.95
N SER A 270 -15.01 12.44 -7.50
CA SER A 270 -13.98 13.49 -7.54
C SER A 270 -13.52 13.89 -6.15
N PHE A 271 -14.45 14.06 -5.22
CA PHE A 271 -14.15 14.46 -3.85
C PHE A 271 -13.27 13.43 -3.13
N MET A 272 -13.52 12.13 -3.28
CA MET A 272 -12.77 11.08 -2.58
C MET A 272 -11.27 11.10 -2.91
N PHE A 273 -10.89 11.58 -4.09
CA PHE A 273 -9.50 11.66 -4.54
C PHE A 273 -8.92 13.08 -4.49
N ALA A 274 -9.68 14.04 -3.97
CA ALA A 274 -9.30 15.45 -3.91
C ALA A 274 -8.58 15.81 -2.59
N THR A 275 -8.09 17.04 -2.52
CA THR A 275 -7.27 17.55 -1.41
C THR A 275 -7.91 17.39 -0.02
N TYR A 276 -9.21 17.53 0.08
CA TYR A 276 -9.95 17.40 1.35
C TYR A 276 -10.66 16.06 1.50
N GLY A 277 -10.43 15.15 0.58
CA GLY A 277 -10.89 13.77 0.67
C GLY A 277 -10.06 12.92 1.65
N PRO A 278 -10.53 11.71 1.99
CA PRO A 278 -9.96 10.92 3.09
C PRO A 278 -8.55 10.39 2.84
N ILE A 279 -8.09 10.35 1.60
CA ILE A 279 -6.75 9.84 1.25
C ILE A 279 -5.71 10.96 1.04
N TRP A 280 -6.11 12.24 1.09
CA TRP A 280 -5.20 13.38 0.91
C TRP A 280 -5.24 14.42 2.04
N TYR A 281 -6.31 14.49 2.81
CA TYR A 281 -6.51 15.57 3.78
C TYR A 281 -5.47 15.57 4.91
N ARG A 282 -4.78 16.71 5.12
CA ARG A 282 -3.73 16.87 6.15
C ARG A 282 -4.16 17.69 7.35
N GLY A 283 -5.36 18.26 7.33
CA GLY A 283 -5.79 19.24 8.32
C GLY A 283 -6.08 18.72 9.73
N MET A 284 -6.03 17.41 9.95
CA MET A 284 -6.03 16.85 11.31
C MET A 284 -4.66 16.95 11.98
N VAL A 285 -3.58 17.10 11.20
CA VAL A 285 -2.20 17.04 11.69
C VAL A 285 -1.34 18.21 11.23
N ARG A 286 -1.88 19.11 10.42
CA ARG A 286 -1.23 20.35 9.95
C ARG A 286 -2.13 21.55 10.20
N SER A 287 -1.55 22.64 10.66
CA SER A 287 -2.28 23.86 11.09
C SER A 287 -2.27 25.00 10.09
N ALA A 288 -1.54 24.88 8.97
CA ALA A 288 -1.53 25.92 7.94
C ALA A 288 -2.90 26.04 7.24
N ASP A 289 -3.34 27.25 6.94
CA ASP A 289 -4.66 27.54 6.39
C ASP A 289 -4.98 26.77 5.11
N LYS A 290 -3.96 26.53 4.25
CA LYS A 290 -4.14 25.77 3.02
C LYS A 290 -4.63 24.33 3.23
N TYR A 291 -4.44 23.78 4.43
CA TYR A 291 -4.87 22.43 4.79
C TYR A 291 -6.29 22.38 5.34
N HIS A 292 -6.96 23.52 5.53
CA HIS A 292 -8.26 23.62 6.20
C HIS A 292 -8.27 22.88 7.54
N PRO A 293 -7.47 23.33 8.54
CA PRO A 293 -7.34 22.62 9.80
C PRO A 293 -8.70 22.33 10.42
N LEU A 294 -8.87 21.11 10.90
CA LEU A 294 -10.10 20.66 11.53
C LEU A 294 -10.22 21.27 12.92
N ASP A 295 -11.31 21.95 13.21
CA ASP A 295 -11.56 22.45 14.55
C ASP A 295 -12.06 21.33 15.50
N ARG A 296 -12.03 21.61 16.80
CA ARG A 296 -12.38 20.63 17.83
C ARG A 296 -13.85 20.23 17.78
N ASP A 297 -14.73 21.16 17.42
CA ASP A 297 -16.16 20.88 17.34
C ASP A 297 -16.48 19.95 16.17
N ASP A 298 -15.87 20.19 15.02
CA ASP A 298 -16.01 19.30 13.85
C ASP A 298 -15.44 17.91 14.12
N LEU A 299 -14.28 17.82 14.80
CA LEU A 299 -13.75 16.53 15.23
C LEU A 299 -14.72 15.78 16.14
N ARG A 300 -15.30 16.47 17.11
CA ARG A 300 -16.30 15.88 18.01
C ARG A 300 -17.49 15.32 17.23
N LYS A 301 -18.00 16.06 16.24
CA LYS A 301 -19.09 15.61 15.37
C LYS A 301 -18.72 14.39 14.54
N ILE A 302 -17.51 14.33 14.03
CA ILE A 302 -17.00 13.18 13.28
C ILE A 302 -16.92 11.95 14.19
N LEU A 303 -16.36 12.08 15.39
CA LEU A 303 -16.25 10.97 16.34
C LEU A 303 -17.63 10.45 16.77
N GLU A 304 -18.59 11.34 17.02
CA GLU A 304 -19.97 10.98 17.35
C GLU A 304 -20.65 10.26 16.18
N LYS A 305 -20.50 10.80 14.96
CA LYS A 305 -21.12 10.21 13.77
C LYS A 305 -20.72 8.77 13.54
N TYR A 306 -19.42 8.47 13.68
CA TYR A 306 -18.89 7.13 13.43
C TYR A 306 -18.79 6.27 14.71
N ASN A 307 -19.24 6.80 15.83
CA ASN A 307 -19.23 6.12 17.14
C ASN A 307 -17.84 5.57 17.50
N VAL A 308 -16.84 6.43 17.43
CA VAL A 308 -15.45 6.11 17.75
C VAL A 308 -14.86 7.17 18.70
N ASN A 309 -13.80 6.80 19.41
CA ASN A 309 -13.10 7.67 20.35
C ASN A 309 -11.82 8.29 19.75
N ARG A 310 -11.22 7.61 18.75
CA ARG A 310 -9.93 8.00 18.16
C ARG A 310 -9.90 7.73 16.68
N ILE A 311 -9.07 8.53 16.00
CA ILE A 311 -8.77 8.36 14.58
C ILE A 311 -7.25 8.21 14.44
N PHE A 312 -6.82 7.13 13.75
CA PHE A 312 -5.44 6.86 13.40
C PHE A 312 -5.23 7.23 11.93
N VAL A 313 -4.17 7.97 11.66
CA VAL A 313 -3.81 8.43 10.31
C VAL A 313 -2.34 8.15 9.97
N GLY A 314 -2.07 8.03 8.68
CA GLY A 314 -0.74 8.00 8.09
C GLY A 314 -0.47 9.26 7.27
N HIS A 315 0.06 9.09 6.06
CA HIS A 315 0.19 10.09 5.00
C HIS A 315 1.18 11.23 5.28
N THR A 316 1.03 11.95 6.38
CA THR A 316 1.93 13.04 6.75
C THR A 316 3.06 12.49 7.62
N ILE A 317 4.31 12.77 7.23
CA ILE A 317 5.50 12.24 7.90
C ILE A 317 5.83 13.04 9.15
N PHE A 318 6.09 12.34 10.25
CA PHE A 318 6.61 12.86 11.50
C PHE A 318 7.87 12.10 11.90
N ASP A 319 8.68 12.70 12.77
CA ASP A 319 9.90 12.05 13.30
C ASP A 319 9.56 10.88 14.23
N ASP A 320 8.40 10.92 14.86
CA ASP A 320 7.91 9.91 15.80
C ASP A 320 6.38 9.82 15.74
N ILE A 321 5.83 8.79 16.37
CA ILE A 321 4.38 8.70 16.60
C ILE A 321 3.94 9.96 17.33
N THR A 322 3.01 10.69 16.75
CA THR A 322 2.59 12.01 17.24
C THR A 322 1.09 12.03 17.47
N THR A 323 0.66 12.69 18.55
CA THR A 323 -0.74 12.79 18.92
C THR A 323 -1.24 14.22 18.81
N PHE A 324 -2.53 14.37 18.49
CA PHE A 324 -3.22 15.65 18.32
C PHE A 324 -4.58 15.58 19.01
N TYR A 325 -5.16 16.75 19.33
CA TYR A 325 -6.49 16.86 19.94
C TYR A 325 -6.62 16.03 21.24
N HIS A 326 -5.63 16.11 22.12
CA HIS A 326 -5.61 15.34 23.37
C HIS A 326 -5.82 13.83 23.12
N TYR A 327 -4.94 13.26 22.31
CA TYR A 327 -4.91 11.81 21.94
C TYR A 327 -6.13 11.31 21.17
N LYS A 328 -6.94 12.19 20.59
CA LYS A 328 -8.06 11.78 19.74
C LYS A 328 -7.66 11.51 18.30
N VAL A 329 -6.52 12.06 17.85
CA VAL A 329 -5.91 11.77 16.56
C VAL A 329 -4.48 11.33 16.79
N ILE A 330 -4.11 10.18 16.19
CA ILE A 330 -2.79 9.59 16.32
C ILE A 330 -2.20 9.45 14.93
N ALA A 331 -1.08 10.14 14.68
CA ALA A 331 -0.34 10.07 13.43
C ALA A 331 0.74 8.99 13.54
N VAL A 332 0.63 7.98 12.68
CA VAL A 332 1.46 6.76 12.74
C VAL A 332 2.57 6.78 11.69
N ASN A 333 2.49 7.68 10.68
CA ASN A 333 3.51 7.75 9.63
C ASN A 333 4.79 8.39 10.14
N VAL A 334 5.85 7.60 10.20
CA VAL A 334 7.22 8.04 10.50
C VAL A 334 8.11 7.76 9.29
N ASP A 335 9.23 8.46 9.15
CA ASP A 335 10.19 8.14 8.09
C ASP A 335 10.86 6.79 8.40
N ASN A 336 10.28 5.73 7.89
CA ASN A 336 10.74 4.38 8.19
C ASN A 336 12.17 4.09 7.70
N GLN A 337 12.60 4.71 6.60
CA GLN A 337 13.97 4.51 6.13
C GLN A 337 14.98 5.18 7.08
N GLU A 338 14.78 6.47 7.38
CA GLU A 338 15.64 7.19 8.31
C GLU A 338 15.58 6.57 9.72
N ASN A 339 14.38 6.23 10.17
CA ASN A 339 14.20 5.62 11.49
C ASN A 339 14.81 4.23 11.58
N LYS A 340 14.83 3.44 10.50
CA LYS A 340 15.51 2.15 10.45
C LYS A 340 17.02 2.32 10.62
N GLU A 341 17.62 3.27 9.93
CA GLU A 341 19.05 3.58 10.05
C GLU A 341 19.41 4.04 11.47
N LYS A 342 18.49 4.71 12.15
CA LYS A 342 18.64 5.18 13.53
C LYS A 342 18.08 4.19 14.57
N GLU A 343 17.68 2.99 14.16
CA GLU A 343 17.02 1.98 15.01
C GLU A 343 15.72 2.51 15.68
N ARG A 344 14.96 3.32 14.96
CA ARG A 344 13.73 3.97 15.44
C ARG A 344 12.53 3.74 14.52
N GLY A 345 12.47 2.60 13.84
CA GLY A 345 11.25 2.19 13.14
C GLY A 345 10.11 1.99 14.15
N HIS A 346 8.92 2.50 13.87
CA HIS A 346 7.83 2.58 14.86
C HIS A 346 6.51 2.04 14.34
N GLY A 347 5.81 1.35 15.24
CA GLY A 347 4.39 1.03 15.14
C GLY A 347 3.69 1.28 16.48
N VAL A 348 2.37 1.24 16.48
CA VAL A 348 1.56 1.40 17.70
C VAL A 348 0.85 0.11 18.01
N MET A 349 1.02 -0.40 19.24
CA MET A 349 0.26 -1.52 19.77
C MET A 349 -0.89 -0.98 20.62
N ILE A 350 -2.11 -1.40 20.31
CA ILE A 350 -3.31 -1.06 21.07
C ILE A 350 -3.73 -2.30 21.83
N GLU A 351 -3.88 -2.17 23.15
CA GLU A 351 -4.42 -3.23 24.01
C GLU A 351 -5.96 -3.16 24.05
N LYS A 352 -6.60 -4.23 24.49
CA LYS A 352 -8.07 -4.32 24.57
C LYS A 352 -8.71 -3.24 25.43
N ASP A 353 -8.03 -2.82 26.50
CA ASP A 353 -8.50 -1.77 27.40
C ASP A 353 -8.32 -0.35 26.85
N GLY A 354 -7.77 -0.22 25.62
CA GLY A 354 -7.50 1.04 24.96
C GLY A 354 -6.15 1.65 25.29
N SER A 355 -5.34 1.07 26.17
CA SER A 355 -3.97 1.51 26.40
C SER A 355 -3.11 1.27 25.16
N MET A 356 -2.11 2.11 24.95
CA MET A 356 -1.27 2.07 23.76
C MET A 356 0.19 2.21 24.13
N PHE A 357 1.04 1.57 23.32
CA PHE A 357 2.48 1.79 23.38
C PHE A 357 3.12 1.76 22.00
N VAL A 358 4.24 2.46 21.88
CA VAL A 358 5.05 2.47 20.66
C VAL A 358 5.95 1.25 20.69
N VAL A 359 5.98 0.51 19.58
CA VAL A 359 6.90 -0.60 19.35
C VAL A 359 7.93 -0.17 18.32
N TYR A 360 9.20 -0.26 18.71
CA TYR A 360 10.34 0.02 17.86
C TYR A 360 10.78 -1.26 17.14
N ASP A 361 11.40 -1.12 15.99
CA ASP A 361 11.93 -2.27 15.23
C ASP A 361 13.07 -3.01 15.93
N SER A 362 13.69 -2.39 16.95
CA SER A 362 14.65 -3.02 17.86
C SER A 362 13.99 -3.95 18.89
N GLY A 363 12.66 -3.91 19.02
CA GLY A 363 11.90 -4.60 20.08
C GLY A 363 11.67 -3.75 21.32
N LYS A 364 12.27 -2.56 21.41
CA LYS A 364 11.98 -1.61 22.49
C LYS A 364 10.52 -1.19 22.44
N GLN A 365 9.91 -0.97 23.62
CA GLN A 365 8.55 -0.50 23.76
C GLN A 365 8.51 0.70 24.71
N GLU A 366 7.69 1.68 24.39
CA GLU A 366 7.46 2.85 25.23
C GLU A 366 5.94 3.13 25.32
N PRO A 367 5.42 3.45 26.54
CA PRO A 367 4.03 3.89 26.64
C PRO A 367 3.77 5.10 25.75
N LEU A 368 2.66 5.09 25.02
CA LEU A 368 2.13 6.29 24.41
C LEU A 368 1.31 6.98 25.49
N LEU A 369 1.85 8.09 26.02
CA LEU A 369 1.27 8.77 27.16
C LEU A 369 -0.12 9.31 26.80
N THR A 370 -1.13 8.81 27.48
CA THR A 370 -2.48 9.39 27.54
C THR A 370 -2.56 10.19 28.85
N GLU A 371 -2.99 11.46 28.77
CA GLU A 371 -3.29 12.25 29.96
C GLU A 371 -4.46 11.67 30.74
#